data_a3e0a00034495cfb2d5993530385eb0f
#
_entry.id   a3e0a00034495cfb2d5993530385eb0f
#
_cell.length_a   1.000
_cell.length_b   1.000
_cell.length_c   1.000
_cell.angle_alpha   90.00
_cell.angle_beta   90.00
_cell.angle_gamma   90.00
#
_symmetry.space_group_name_H-M   'P 1'
#
loop_
_entity.id
_entity.type
_entity.pdbx_description
1 polymer ?
#
loop_
_entity_poly.entity_id
_entity_poly.type
_entity_poly.pdbx_seq_one_letter_code
_entity_poly.pdbx_strand_id
1 'polypeptide(L)'
;MNSACVLALILLASVSLGAAAVPLTPEEAAGKRLYREGLSASGEAIMARVGAADMLLPATRLPCANCHGTDGLGRPEGGVRPPQLSWSRLTSTYGQQQVNGRNYPAYNDASLATVIQQGRDPGNNRLDPSMPRFVLSMKDQRNLTAYLKRLADERDPGLDAETLHLGTLLPSQGPLAEEGATVAAVLNGSVARINEAGGIHGRQLRLTIADPGADRASAEQALKRLIDDEQVFALIAPMAPALGSGLALRLEQAGVPLIGTLSLLGAVQASPHIFEPLPGLREQLIALADYATASLRVLQGPTLIAYLDDPAQAQTAKVLGEYLHRNGWQNVQIQAYDPAGDRLPLGSRSVFYLGSGGGFSHLAAGLQRAGQVPYLFAASSQVAGDLLQVPEGFSRRVFLAYPFVPSDWTQAGRMALTLLREHQGLGAQHAVLQVGAYASMLLLGEGMKQAGRDASREKLVAALEGLHDFDTGLTPRISFGPGRRLGLSGAHVVTVDLPDQRFYLVAPYKPIVASP
;
A
#
# COMPACT_ATOMS: atom_id res chain seq x y z
N MET A 1 -57.65 46.17 -0.50
CA MET A 1 -56.44 46.69 -1.16
C MET A 1 -55.24 46.18 -0.37
N ASN A 2 -54.74 45.00 -0.70
CA ASN A 2 -53.55 44.45 -0.04
C ASN A 2 -52.68 43.85 -1.16
N SER A 3 -51.57 44.56 -1.44
CA SER A 3 -50.55 44.09 -2.37
C SER A 3 -49.60 43.13 -1.62
N ALA A 4 -49.61 41.88 -1.99
CA ALA A 4 -48.62 40.90 -1.54
C ALA A 4 -47.43 40.90 -2.53
N CYS A 5 -46.28 41.36 -2.12
CA CYS A 5 -44.99 41.18 -2.82
C CYS A 5 -44.51 39.73 -2.68
N VAL A 6 -44.47 38.99 -3.75
CA VAL A 6 -43.85 37.70 -3.85
C VAL A 6 -42.36 37.90 -4.22
N LEU A 7 -41.47 37.71 -3.26
CA LEU A 7 -40.02 37.65 -3.49
C LEU A 7 -39.68 36.25 -4.03
N ALA A 8 -39.35 36.14 -5.32
CA ALA A 8 -38.77 34.91 -5.90
C ALA A 8 -37.28 34.85 -5.56
N LEU A 9 -36.91 33.93 -4.67
CA LEU A 9 -35.49 33.56 -4.46
C LEU A 9 -35.03 32.67 -5.61
N ILE A 10 -34.22 33.22 -6.51
CA ILE A 10 -33.48 32.44 -7.50
C ILE A 10 -32.28 31.81 -6.80
N LEU A 11 -32.34 30.50 -6.51
CA LEU A 11 -31.17 29.69 -6.15
C LEU A 11 -30.31 29.51 -7.41
N LEU A 12 -29.23 30.26 -7.49
CA LEU A 12 -28.13 29.94 -8.43
C LEU A 12 -27.40 28.71 -7.91
N ALA A 13 -27.75 27.55 -8.47
CA ALA A 13 -26.93 26.35 -8.35
C ALA A 13 -25.64 26.60 -9.16
N SER A 14 -24.55 26.94 -8.48
CA SER A 14 -23.22 26.98 -9.05
C SER A 14 -22.80 25.51 -9.36
N VAL A 15 -23.02 25.08 -10.58
CA VAL A 15 -22.41 23.86 -11.12
C VAL A 15 -20.93 24.17 -11.29
N SER A 16 -20.12 23.76 -10.33
CA SER A 16 -18.67 23.72 -10.47
C SER A 16 -18.35 22.70 -11.56
N LEU A 17 -18.16 23.14 -12.79
CA LEU A 17 -17.48 22.32 -13.80
C LEU A 17 -16.05 22.14 -13.31
N GLY A 18 -15.76 21.02 -12.69
CA GLY A 18 -14.39 20.57 -12.46
C GLY A 18 -13.68 20.61 -13.82
N ALA A 19 -12.52 21.26 -13.88
CA ALA A 19 -11.71 21.31 -15.08
C ALA A 19 -11.25 19.88 -15.39
N ALA A 20 -12.00 19.17 -16.22
CA ALA A 20 -11.61 17.86 -16.73
C ALA A 20 -10.24 18.02 -17.39
N ALA A 21 -9.30 17.16 -17.07
CA ALA A 21 -7.98 17.15 -17.70
C ALA A 21 -8.18 17.13 -19.23
N VAL A 22 -7.60 18.09 -19.93
CA VAL A 22 -7.72 18.17 -21.40
C VAL A 22 -7.13 16.87 -21.98
N PRO A 23 -7.90 16.07 -22.71
CA PRO A 23 -7.43 14.80 -23.26
C PRO A 23 -6.23 15.03 -24.18
N LEU A 24 -5.32 14.07 -24.21
CA LEU A 24 -4.17 14.11 -25.10
C LEU A 24 -4.64 14.04 -26.56
N THR A 25 -4.02 14.85 -27.42
CA THR A 25 -4.17 14.69 -28.87
C THR A 25 -3.56 13.35 -29.32
N PRO A 26 -3.91 12.83 -30.51
CA PRO A 26 -3.28 11.61 -31.04
C PRO A 26 -1.76 11.67 -31.11
N GLU A 27 -1.20 12.84 -31.39
CA GLU A 27 0.27 13.06 -31.43
C GLU A 27 0.87 13.01 -30.02
N GLU A 28 0.24 13.67 -29.05
CA GLU A 28 0.66 13.65 -27.63
C GLU A 28 0.55 12.22 -27.06
N ALA A 29 -0.53 11.49 -27.37
CA ALA A 29 -0.70 10.10 -26.93
C ALA A 29 0.35 9.18 -27.55
N ALA A 30 0.70 9.36 -28.81
CA ALA A 30 1.79 8.63 -29.47
C ALA A 30 3.15 8.97 -28.84
N GLY A 31 3.39 10.24 -28.53
CA GLY A 31 4.58 10.71 -27.82
C GLY A 31 4.70 10.16 -26.41
N LYS A 32 3.57 10.05 -25.70
CA LYS A 32 3.50 9.41 -24.37
C LYS A 32 3.93 7.96 -24.40
N ARG A 33 3.43 7.18 -25.37
CA ARG A 33 3.84 5.77 -25.52
C ARG A 33 5.33 5.64 -25.82
N LEU A 34 5.86 6.52 -26.65
CA LEU A 34 7.30 6.52 -26.95
C LEU A 34 8.09 6.90 -25.69
N TYR A 35 7.69 7.90 -24.95
CA TYR A 35 8.35 8.35 -23.73
C TYR A 35 8.35 7.28 -22.63
N ARG A 36 7.19 6.66 -22.40
CA ARG A 36 6.99 5.69 -21.29
C ARG A 36 7.35 4.26 -21.63
N GLU A 37 7.22 3.85 -22.89
CA GLU A 37 7.33 2.45 -23.31
C GLU A 37 8.40 2.21 -24.38
N GLY A 38 8.94 3.27 -24.98
CA GLY A 38 9.89 3.17 -26.10
C GLY A 38 9.26 2.68 -27.40
N LEU A 39 7.93 2.81 -27.55
CA LEU A 39 7.17 2.29 -28.69
C LEU A 39 6.83 3.42 -29.68
N SER A 40 7.11 3.17 -30.99
CA SER A 40 6.64 4.01 -32.08
C SER A 40 5.15 3.77 -32.37
N ALA A 41 4.42 4.83 -32.73
CA ALA A 41 3.05 4.72 -33.24
C ALA A 41 2.95 4.01 -34.59
N SER A 42 4.04 3.90 -35.35
CA SER A 42 4.10 3.13 -36.60
C SER A 42 4.21 1.63 -36.39
N GLY A 43 4.55 1.19 -35.16
CA GLY A 43 4.89 -0.20 -34.86
C GLY A 43 6.33 -0.57 -35.20
N GLU A 44 7.11 0.32 -35.81
CA GLU A 44 8.52 0.08 -36.09
C GLU A 44 9.36 0.12 -34.80
N ALA A 45 10.36 -0.76 -34.70
CA ALA A 45 11.25 -0.79 -33.56
C ALA A 45 12.19 0.43 -33.56
N ILE A 46 12.14 1.19 -32.46
CA ILE A 46 13.10 2.28 -32.22
C ILE A 46 14.35 1.69 -31.57
N MET A 47 15.50 2.05 -32.10
CA MET A 47 16.79 1.65 -31.54
C MET A 47 17.47 2.83 -30.85
N ALA A 48 18.22 2.54 -29.79
CA ALA A 48 19.00 3.52 -29.04
C ALA A 48 20.44 3.03 -28.89
N ARG A 49 21.41 3.95 -29.02
CA ARG A 49 22.82 3.73 -28.71
C ARG A 49 23.11 4.22 -27.31
N VAL A 50 23.74 3.41 -26.48
CA VAL A 50 24.02 3.73 -25.08
C VAL A 50 25.43 3.33 -24.67
N GLY A 51 25.98 4.09 -23.72
CA GLY A 51 27.30 3.86 -23.17
C GLY A 51 28.45 4.29 -24.08
N ALA A 52 29.67 4.21 -23.55
CA ALA A 52 30.89 4.59 -24.28
C ALA A 52 31.18 3.69 -25.49
N ALA A 53 30.64 2.48 -25.50
CA ALA A 53 30.80 1.49 -26.59
C ALA A 53 29.70 1.59 -27.66
N ASP A 54 28.82 2.59 -27.62
CA ASP A 54 27.70 2.79 -28.55
C ASP A 54 26.83 1.51 -28.73
N MET A 55 26.57 0.78 -27.65
CA MET A 55 25.79 -0.45 -27.68
C MET A 55 24.37 -0.17 -28.19
N LEU A 56 23.92 -0.93 -29.19
CA LEU A 56 22.62 -0.76 -29.81
C LEU A 56 21.58 -1.63 -29.08
N LEU A 57 20.57 -0.99 -28.47
CA LEU A 57 19.49 -1.65 -27.74
C LEU A 57 18.12 -1.13 -28.23
N PRO A 58 17.06 -1.96 -28.17
CA PRO A 58 15.70 -1.48 -28.41
C PRO A 58 15.28 -0.43 -27.37
N ALA A 59 14.61 0.63 -27.81
CA ALA A 59 14.11 1.69 -26.95
C ALA A 59 13.13 1.18 -25.86
N THR A 60 12.46 0.06 -26.10
CA THR A 60 11.60 -0.63 -25.11
C THR A 60 12.37 -1.12 -23.88
N ARG A 61 13.68 -1.27 -23.96
CA ARG A 61 14.56 -1.58 -22.81
C ARG A 61 15.07 -0.33 -22.11
N LEU A 62 15.00 0.82 -22.79
CA LEU A 62 15.52 2.10 -22.34
C LEU A 62 14.51 3.23 -22.58
N PRO A 63 13.24 3.11 -22.13
CA PRO A 63 12.28 4.21 -22.28
C PRO A 63 12.79 5.45 -21.54
N CYS A 64 12.43 6.64 -22.03
CA CYS A 64 12.87 7.90 -21.43
C CYS A 64 12.46 8.00 -19.95
N ALA A 65 11.26 7.48 -19.62
CA ALA A 65 10.71 7.50 -18.27
C ALA A 65 11.54 6.73 -17.24
N ASN A 66 12.33 5.72 -17.66
CA ASN A 66 13.18 4.97 -16.72
C ASN A 66 14.19 5.85 -15.99
N CYS A 67 14.76 6.84 -16.71
CA CYS A 67 15.73 7.76 -16.14
C CYS A 67 15.11 9.11 -15.78
N HIS A 68 14.19 9.61 -16.61
CA HIS A 68 13.60 10.93 -16.41
C HIS A 68 12.34 10.94 -15.54
N GLY A 69 11.81 9.78 -15.16
CA GLY A 69 10.53 9.65 -14.44
C GLY A 69 9.33 9.78 -15.37
N THR A 70 8.17 9.30 -14.95
CA THR A 70 6.91 9.47 -15.70
C THR A 70 6.44 10.93 -15.69
N ASP A 71 6.88 11.70 -14.69
CA ASP A 71 6.64 13.13 -14.51
C ASP A 71 7.73 14.03 -15.13
N GLY A 72 8.80 13.44 -15.64
CA GLY A 72 9.90 14.15 -16.28
C GLY A 72 10.82 14.92 -15.32
N LEU A 73 10.79 14.66 -14.02
CA LEU A 73 11.58 15.41 -13.03
C LEU A 73 13.00 14.86 -12.83
N GLY A 74 13.29 13.69 -13.40
CA GLY A 74 14.59 13.02 -13.31
C GLY A 74 14.70 12.13 -12.07
N ARG A 75 15.29 10.95 -12.24
CA ARG A 75 15.57 9.97 -11.17
C ARG A 75 17.08 9.80 -11.04
N PRO A 76 17.71 10.33 -9.99
CA PRO A 76 19.12 10.10 -9.74
C PRO A 76 19.35 8.62 -9.35
N GLU A 77 20.18 7.94 -10.13
CA GLU A 77 20.55 6.53 -9.88
C GLU A 77 21.99 6.28 -10.31
N GLY A 78 22.74 5.49 -9.55
CA GLY A 78 24.09 5.05 -9.90
C GLY A 78 25.08 6.18 -10.20
N GLY A 79 24.91 7.36 -9.59
CA GLY A 79 25.73 8.54 -9.86
C GLY A 79 25.28 9.38 -11.07
N VAL A 80 24.31 8.90 -11.85
CA VAL A 80 23.69 9.63 -12.95
C VAL A 80 22.57 10.52 -12.43
N ARG A 81 22.51 11.79 -12.88
CA ARG A 81 21.47 12.75 -12.52
C ARG A 81 20.74 13.25 -13.76
N PRO A 82 19.70 12.54 -14.22
CA PRO A 82 18.91 12.99 -15.36
C PRO A 82 18.26 14.35 -15.05
N PRO A 83 18.32 15.33 -15.96
CA PRO A 83 17.71 16.63 -15.73
C PRO A 83 16.19 16.57 -15.84
N GLN A 84 15.52 17.58 -15.25
CA GLN A 84 14.09 17.81 -15.44
C GLN A 84 13.79 18.18 -16.91
N LEU A 85 12.73 17.57 -17.46
CA LEU A 85 12.29 17.71 -18.85
C LEU A 85 11.02 18.57 -19.03
N SER A 86 10.54 19.28 -17.98
CA SER A 86 9.41 20.19 -18.16
C SER A 86 9.72 21.23 -19.25
N TRP A 87 8.76 21.45 -20.15
CA TRP A 87 8.94 22.37 -21.28
C TRP A 87 9.32 23.78 -20.84
N SER A 88 8.67 24.30 -19.80
CA SER A 88 9.00 25.57 -19.19
C SER A 88 10.47 25.68 -18.72
N ARG A 89 11.01 24.57 -18.18
CA ARG A 89 12.41 24.51 -17.76
C ARG A 89 13.36 24.43 -18.94
N LEU A 90 13.04 23.62 -19.94
CA LEU A 90 13.87 23.46 -21.14
C LEU A 90 13.95 24.77 -21.97
N THR A 91 12.85 25.51 -22.05
CA THR A 91 12.75 26.75 -22.88
C THR A 91 12.93 28.04 -22.09
N SER A 92 13.34 27.97 -20.82
CA SER A 92 13.59 29.15 -20.01
C SER A 92 14.67 30.05 -20.65
N THR A 93 14.33 31.29 -20.89
CA THR A 93 15.22 32.30 -21.54
C THR A 93 16.03 33.12 -20.53
N TYR A 94 15.79 32.97 -19.23
CA TYR A 94 16.50 33.70 -18.19
C TYR A 94 17.85 33.04 -17.88
N GLY A 95 18.92 33.62 -18.40
CA GLY A 95 20.30 33.19 -18.19
C GLY A 95 20.69 31.93 -18.97
N GLN A 96 21.97 31.59 -18.91
CA GLN A 96 22.42 30.26 -19.37
C GLN A 96 22.00 29.19 -18.37
N GLN A 97 21.42 28.11 -18.88
CA GLN A 97 21.10 26.97 -18.02
C GLN A 97 22.40 26.27 -17.61
N GLN A 98 22.57 26.05 -16.31
CA GLN A 98 23.68 25.27 -15.77
C GLN A 98 23.15 23.93 -15.25
N VAL A 99 23.45 22.85 -15.96
CA VAL A 99 23.03 21.51 -15.61
C VAL A 99 24.20 20.53 -15.76
N ASN A 100 24.53 19.83 -14.70
CA ASN A 100 25.62 18.85 -14.70
C ASN A 100 26.95 19.43 -15.26
N GLY A 101 27.30 20.66 -14.85
CA GLY A 101 28.53 21.34 -15.27
C GLY A 101 28.52 21.88 -16.69
N ARG A 102 27.40 21.84 -17.43
CA ARG A 102 27.25 22.36 -18.79
C ARG A 102 26.42 23.64 -18.78
N ASN A 103 26.86 24.63 -19.55
CA ASN A 103 26.14 25.88 -19.81
C ASN A 103 25.58 25.87 -21.22
N TYR A 104 24.30 26.15 -21.39
CA TYR A 104 23.65 26.17 -22.70
C TYR A 104 22.44 27.11 -22.72
N PRO A 105 22.08 27.67 -23.89
CA PRO A 105 20.87 28.49 -24.07
C PRO A 105 19.61 27.63 -24.02
N ALA A 106 18.44 28.28 -24.06
CA ALA A 106 17.14 27.59 -24.09
C ALA A 106 17.03 26.60 -25.25
N TYR A 107 16.35 25.48 -24.99
CA TYR A 107 15.98 24.52 -26.03
C TYR A 107 14.86 25.07 -26.94
N ASN A 108 14.84 24.57 -28.16
CA ASN A 108 13.73 24.65 -29.10
C ASN A 108 13.51 23.25 -29.70
N ASP A 109 12.49 23.10 -30.54
CA ASP A 109 12.13 21.77 -31.11
C ASP A 109 13.31 21.16 -31.91
N ALA A 110 14.11 21.97 -32.61
CA ALA A 110 15.26 21.49 -33.40
C ALA A 110 16.42 21.05 -32.49
N SER A 111 16.77 21.84 -31.49
CA SER A 111 17.84 21.49 -30.55
C SER A 111 17.45 20.32 -29.64
N LEU A 112 16.15 20.18 -29.35
CA LEU A 112 15.63 18.99 -28.65
C LEU A 112 15.78 17.70 -29.50
N ALA A 113 15.52 17.79 -30.80
CA ALA A 113 15.79 16.68 -31.72
C ALA A 113 17.28 16.31 -31.75
N THR A 114 18.15 17.33 -31.82
CA THR A 114 19.60 17.14 -31.82
C THR A 114 20.10 16.46 -30.54
N VAL A 115 19.64 16.91 -29.37
CA VAL A 115 20.09 16.29 -28.10
C VAL A 115 19.65 14.85 -27.96
N ILE A 116 18.45 14.50 -28.39
CA ILE A 116 17.93 13.11 -28.33
C ILE A 116 18.65 12.18 -29.29
N GLN A 117 18.94 12.64 -30.52
CA GLN A 117 19.53 11.80 -31.56
C GLN A 117 21.07 11.82 -31.53
N GLN A 118 21.69 12.96 -31.23
CA GLN A 118 23.14 13.14 -31.33
C GLN A 118 23.83 13.37 -29.98
N GLY A 119 23.05 13.61 -28.91
CA GLY A 119 23.57 13.86 -27.57
C GLY A 119 24.35 15.16 -27.46
N ARG A 120 23.92 16.19 -28.17
CA ARG A 120 24.47 17.54 -28.09
C ARG A 120 23.39 18.52 -27.65
N ASP A 121 23.68 19.29 -26.60
CA ASP A 121 22.78 20.32 -26.12
C ASP A 121 22.84 21.59 -26.97
N PRO A 122 21.98 22.60 -26.73
CA PRO A 122 21.98 23.84 -27.53
C PRO A 122 23.30 24.66 -27.47
N GLY A 123 24.14 24.40 -26.46
CA GLY A 123 25.48 24.97 -26.35
C GLY A 123 26.55 24.10 -27.03
N ASN A 124 26.15 23.07 -27.80
CA ASN A 124 27.03 22.11 -28.46
C ASN A 124 27.86 21.23 -27.48
N ASN A 125 27.53 21.22 -26.19
CA ASN A 125 28.19 20.34 -25.24
C ASN A 125 27.73 18.91 -25.47
N ARG A 126 28.63 17.90 -25.29
CA ARG A 126 28.28 16.49 -25.32
C ARG A 126 27.61 16.09 -24.00
N LEU A 127 26.52 15.36 -24.12
CA LEU A 127 25.89 14.70 -22.98
C LEU A 127 26.68 13.46 -22.55
N ASP A 128 26.48 13.11 -21.28
CA ASP A 128 27.01 11.85 -20.73
C ASP A 128 26.57 10.65 -21.58
N PRO A 129 27.45 9.66 -21.85
CA PRO A 129 27.12 8.47 -22.62
C PRO A 129 26.00 7.60 -22.00
N SER A 130 25.69 7.76 -20.72
CA SER A 130 24.56 7.08 -20.07
C SER A 130 23.20 7.51 -20.62
N MET A 131 23.07 8.77 -21.10
CA MET A 131 21.87 9.19 -21.83
C MET A 131 21.87 8.52 -23.22
N PRO A 132 20.88 7.66 -23.56
CA PRO A 132 20.82 6.99 -24.85
C PRO A 132 20.63 7.97 -26.03
N ARG A 133 21.09 7.57 -27.22
CA ARG A 133 20.90 8.31 -28.48
C ARG A 133 19.89 7.54 -29.32
N PHE A 134 18.68 8.06 -29.44
CA PHE A 134 17.57 7.37 -30.10
C PHE A 134 17.56 7.65 -31.61
N VAL A 135 17.36 6.60 -32.41
CA VAL A 135 17.13 6.71 -33.86
C VAL A 135 15.62 6.89 -34.07
N LEU A 136 15.17 8.13 -34.15
CA LEU A 136 13.75 8.47 -34.29
C LEU A 136 13.43 8.87 -35.74
N SER A 137 12.24 8.44 -36.21
CA SER A 137 11.63 9.02 -37.40
C SER A 137 11.22 10.48 -37.15
N MET A 138 11.05 11.27 -38.20
CA MET A 138 10.54 12.65 -38.06
C MET A 138 9.16 12.70 -37.41
N LYS A 139 8.33 11.67 -37.60
CA LYS A 139 7.01 11.56 -36.97
C LYS A 139 7.13 11.28 -35.47
N ASP A 140 7.99 10.32 -35.10
CA ASP A 140 8.23 10.00 -33.68
C ASP A 140 8.84 11.18 -32.94
N GLN A 141 9.77 11.91 -33.58
CA GLN A 141 10.35 13.13 -33.01
C GLN A 141 9.28 14.20 -32.73
N ARG A 142 8.36 14.43 -33.69
CA ARG A 142 7.25 15.38 -33.48
C ARG A 142 6.30 14.92 -32.35
N ASN A 143 5.93 13.65 -32.37
CA ASN A 143 5.07 13.06 -31.33
C ASN A 143 5.70 13.21 -29.94
N LEU A 144 6.98 12.85 -29.81
CA LEU A 144 7.71 12.98 -28.54
C LEU A 144 7.79 14.44 -28.08
N THR A 145 8.08 15.37 -28.99
CA THR A 145 8.14 16.79 -28.68
C THR A 145 6.77 17.33 -28.24
N ALA A 146 5.68 16.93 -28.91
CA ALA A 146 4.32 17.30 -28.52
C ALA A 146 4.01 16.82 -27.10
N TYR A 147 4.35 15.59 -26.78
CA TYR A 147 4.15 15.08 -25.41
C TYR A 147 5.02 15.78 -24.38
N LEU A 148 6.31 16.05 -24.65
CA LEU A 148 7.17 16.75 -23.71
C LEU A 148 6.68 18.17 -23.39
N LYS A 149 5.96 18.82 -24.30
CA LYS A 149 5.29 20.11 -24.04
C LYS A 149 4.13 19.97 -23.03
N ARG A 150 3.52 18.80 -22.96
CA ARG A 150 2.40 18.47 -22.04
C ARG A 150 2.85 17.78 -20.77
N LEU A 151 4.08 17.25 -20.74
CA LEU A 151 4.56 16.37 -19.67
C LEU A 151 4.40 16.95 -18.27
N ALA A 152 4.64 18.25 -18.10
CA ALA A 152 4.51 18.93 -16.81
C ALA A 152 3.05 19.19 -16.40
N ASP A 153 2.15 19.20 -17.37
CA ASP A 153 0.71 19.44 -17.15
C ASP A 153 -0.06 18.14 -17.00
N GLU A 154 0.55 17.02 -17.39
CA GLU A 154 -0.04 15.70 -17.25
C GLU A 154 0.07 15.24 -15.81
N ARG A 155 -1.05 15.23 -15.11
CA ARG A 155 -1.14 14.70 -13.76
C ARG A 155 -1.54 13.23 -13.79
N ASP A 156 -1.15 12.50 -12.74
CA ASP A 156 -1.63 11.14 -12.56
C ASP A 156 -3.17 11.14 -12.40
N PRO A 157 -3.86 10.11 -12.90
CA PRO A 157 -5.28 9.95 -12.68
C PRO A 157 -5.64 10.11 -11.21
N GLY A 158 -6.76 10.80 -10.93
CA GLY A 158 -7.23 11.06 -9.57
C GLY A 158 -6.51 12.18 -8.82
N LEU A 159 -5.60 12.91 -9.49
CA LEU A 159 -4.94 14.08 -8.91
C LEU A 159 -5.12 15.29 -9.83
N ASP A 160 -5.83 16.30 -9.36
CA ASP A 160 -5.95 17.59 -10.03
C ASP A 160 -5.50 18.77 -9.16
N ALA A 161 -5.87 20.00 -9.51
CA ALA A 161 -5.47 21.19 -8.76
C ALA A 161 -6.17 21.31 -7.40
N GLU A 162 -7.37 20.76 -7.28
CA GLU A 162 -8.29 20.97 -6.16
C GLU A 162 -8.61 19.66 -5.42
N THR A 163 -8.41 18.50 -6.06
CA THR A 163 -8.86 17.21 -5.56
C THR A 163 -7.76 16.16 -5.56
N LEU A 164 -7.76 15.31 -4.53
CA LEU A 164 -7.05 14.04 -4.44
C LEU A 164 -8.09 12.92 -4.30
N HIS A 165 -8.27 12.13 -5.35
CA HIS A 165 -9.25 11.07 -5.39
C HIS A 165 -8.67 9.73 -4.96
N LEU A 166 -9.18 9.19 -3.89
CA LEU A 166 -8.79 7.91 -3.30
C LEU A 166 -9.85 6.85 -3.54
N GLY A 167 -9.43 5.60 -3.60
CA GLY A 167 -10.32 4.44 -3.68
C GLY A 167 -10.11 3.46 -2.55
N THR A 168 -11.12 2.70 -2.22
CA THR A 168 -11.03 1.53 -1.33
C THR A 168 -12.03 0.46 -1.72
N LEU A 169 -11.73 -0.78 -1.35
CA LEU A 169 -12.62 -1.94 -1.49
C LEU A 169 -13.04 -2.39 -0.11
N LEU A 170 -14.32 -2.24 0.23
CA LEU A 170 -14.83 -2.61 1.55
C LEU A 170 -16.11 -3.43 1.41
N PRO A 171 -16.19 -4.63 2.03
CA PRO A 171 -17.40 -5.43 2.04
C PRO A 171 -18.57 -4.69 2.70
N SER A 172 -19.71 -4.63 2.02
CA SER A 172 -20.96 -4.07 2.56
C SER A 172 -21.99 -5.15 2.90
N GLN A 173 -21.68 -6.40 2.54
CA GLN A 173 -22.51 -7.56 2.76
C GLN A 173 -21.67 -8.77 3.20
N GLY A 174 -22.33 -9.80 3.73
CA GLY A 174 -21.67 -11.04 4.15
C GLY A 174 -20.93 -10.94 5.49
N PRO A 175 -20.07 -11.92 5.79
CA PRO A 175 -19.45 -12.07 7.12
C PRO A 175 -18.52 -10.91 7.54
N LEU A 176 -18.02 -10.12 6.59
CA LEU A 176 -17.09 -9.01 6.84
C LEU A 176 -17.76 -7.63 6.71
N ALA A 177 -19.10 -7.57 6.68
CA ALA A 177 -19.83 -6.31 6.48
C ALA A 177 -19.64 -5.33 7.65
N GLU A 178 -19.58 -5.83 8.89
CA GLU A 178 -19.35 -5.00 10.08
C GLU A 178 -17.93 -4.41 10.10
N GLU A 179 -16.94 -5.22 9.76
CA GLU A 179 -15.56 -4.80 9.60
C GLU A 179 -15.42 -3.76 8.48
N GLY A 180 -16.06 -4.02 7.32
CA GLY A 180 -16.09 -3.10 6.20
C GLY A 180 -16.71 -1.75 6.59
N ALA A 181 -17.85 -1.76 7.29
CA ALA A 181 -18.50 -0.56 7.79
C ALA A 181 -17.62 0.21 8.80
N THR A 182 -16.94 -0.52 9.69
CA THR A 182 -15.98 0.07 10.66
C THR A 182 -14.84 0.81 9.94
N VAL A 183 -14.23 0.17 8.94
CA VAL A 183 -13.14 0.79 8.17
C VAL A 183 -13.66 1.98 7.37
N ALA A 184 -14.83 1.87 6.73
CA ALA A 184 -15.46 2.97 6.00
C ALA A 184 -15.68 4.20 6.89
N ALA A 185 -16.15 4.00 8.12
CA ALA A 185 -16.36 5.08 9.09
C ALA A 185 -15.03 5.77 9.44
N VAL A 186 -13.97 5.01 9.72
CA VAL A 186 -12.63 5.56 10.01
C VAL A 186 -12.08 6.36 8.85
N LEU A 187 -12.19 5.84 7.62
CA LEU A 187 -11.69 6.52 6.43
C LEU A 187 -12.47 7.80 6.15
N ASN A 188 -13.82 7.75 6.20
CA ASN A 188 -14.67 8.92 5.99
C ASN A 188 -14.41 10.00 7.04
N GLY A 189 -14.32 9.65 8.32
CA GLY A 189 -13.98 10.58 9.38
C GLY A 189 -12.59 11.21 9.24
N SER A 190 -11.61 10.41 8.77
CA SER A 190 -10.26 10.91 8.49
C SER A 190 -10.24 11.87 7.31
N VAL A 191 -10.95 11.55 6.22
CA VAL A 191 -11.13 12.42 5.05
C VAL A 191 -11.80 13.73 5.44
N ALA A 192 -12.90 13.68 6.20
CA ALA A 192 -13.61 14.87 6.66
C ALA A 192 -12.67 15.79 7.45
N ARG A 193 -11.94 15.24 8.43
CA ARG A 193 -10.99 16.01 9.25
C ARG A 193 -9.87 16.65 8.45
N ILE A 194 -9.31 15.93 7.45
CA ILE A 194 -8.28 16.49 6.58
C ILE A 194 -8.86 17.63 5.73
N ASN A 195 -10.06 17.46 5.22
CA ASN A 195 -10.75 18.46 4.41
C ASN A 195 -11.14 19.71 5.22
N GLU A 196 -11.62 19.55 6.42
CA GLU A 196 -11.88 20.66 7.37
C GLU A 196 -10.62 21.45 7.70
N ALA A 197 -9.47 20.78 7.77
CA ALA A 197 -8.16 21.42 7.95
C ALA A 197 -7.61 22.09 6.67
N GLY A 198 -8.37 22.16 5.58
CA GLY A 198 -7.97 22.77 4.30
C GLY A 198 -7.36 21.79 3.29
N GLY A 199 -7.46 20.49 3.53
CA GLY A 199 -6.95 19.46 2.63
C GLY A 199 -5.42 19.30 2.68
N ILE A 200 -4.86 18.65 1.65
CA ILE A 200 -3.41 18.47 1.50
C ILE A 200 -2.92 19.36 0.37
N HIS A 201 -2.07 20.32 0.67
CA HIS A 201 -1.62 21.36 -0.26
C HIS A 201 -2.79 22.10 -0.95
N GLY A 202 -3.91 22.29 -0.24
CA GLY A 202 -5.12 22.94 -0.74
C GLY A 202 -6.05 22.01 -1.55
N ARG A 203 -5.70 20.73 -1.70
CA ARG A 203 -6.57 19.73 -2.36
C ARG A 203 -7.47 19.06 -1.35
N GLN A 204 -8.75 18.99 -1.68
CA GLN A 204 -9.73 18.22 -0.92
C GLN A 204 -9.60 16.73 -1.26
N LEU A 205 -9.71 15.87 -0.27
CA LEU A 205 -9.73 14.43 -0.46
C LEU A 205 -11.14 13.98 -0.85
N ARG A 206 -11.25 13.18 -1.89
CA ARG A 206 -12.46 12.46 -2.26
C ARG A 206 -12.20 10.96 -2.10
N LEU A 207 -13.12 10.23 -1.46
CA LEU A 207 -13.02 8.79 -1.28
C LEU A 207 -14.17 8.08 -2.01
N THR A 208 -13.84 7.15 -2.91
CA THR A 208 -14.80 6.21 -3.51
C THR A 208 -14.64 4.85 -2.86
N ILE A 209 -15.74 4.34 -2.28
CA ILE A 209 -15.81 3.01 -1.68
C ILE A 209 -16.55 2.09 -2.67
N ALA A 210 -15.93 0.97 -3.05
CA ALA A 210 -16.56 -0.07 -3.86
C ALA A 210 -16.68 -1.36 -3.03
N ASP A 211 -17.79 -2.07 -3.20
CA ASP A 211 -17.98 -3.40 -2.60
C ASP A 211 -17.23 -4.43 -3.46
N PRO A 212 -16.30 -5.22 -2.89
CA PRO A 212 -15.59 -6.26 -3.64
C PRO A 212 -16.47 -7.47 -3.98
N GLY A 213 -17.68 -7.58 -3.38
CA GLY A 213 -18.51 -8.77 -3.52
C GLY A 213 -17.95 -10.00 -2.79
N ALA A 214 -18.56 -11.15 -3.08
CA ALA A 214 -18.26 -12.40 -2.36
C ALA A 214 -17.19 -13.27 -3.04
N ASP A 215 -16.87 -13.02 -4.30
CA ASP A 215 -15.98 -13.85 -5.10
C ASP A 215 -14.89 -13.04 -5.82
N ARG A 216 -13.96 -13.77 -6.43
CA ARG A 216 -12.84 -13.17 -7.14
C ARG A 216 -13.26 -12.32 -8.34
N ALA A 217 -14.25 -12.75 -9.10
CA ALA A 217 -14.67 -12.06 -10.31
C ALA A 217 -15.29 -10.70 -9.98
N SER A 218 -16.17 -10.65 -8.97
CA SER A 218 -16.77 -9.39 -8.48
C SER A 218 -15.70 -8.46 -7.89
N ALA A 219 -14.73 -8.99 -7.15
CA ALA A 219 -13.64 -8.21 -6.59
C ALA A 219 -12.70 -7.62 -7.68
N GLU A 220 -12.38 -8.40 -8.71
CA GLU A 220 -11.61 -7.92 -9.88
C GLU A 220 -12.38 -6.83 -10.66
N GLN A 221 -13.69 -6.97 -10.80
CA GLN A 221 -14.54 -5.95 -11.44
C GLN A 221 -14.59 -4.66 -10.62
N ALA A 222 -14.75 -4.75 -9.30
CA ALA A 222 -14.74 -3.60 -8.40
C ALA A 222 -13.40 -2.86 -8.44
N LEU A 223 -12.29 -3.61 -8.40
CA LEU A 223 -10.93 -3.06 -8.54
C LEU A 223 -10.74 -2.37 -9.89
N LYS A 224 -11.18 -3.01 -10.98
CA LYS A 224 -11.13 -2.44 -12.33
C LYS A 224 -11.90 -1.12 -12.38
N ARG A 225 -13.11 -1.08 -11.84
CA ARG A 225 -13.92 0.15 -11.77
C ARG A 225 -13.16 1.28 -11.07
N LEU A 226 -12.56 1.05 -9.90
CA LEU A 226 -11.81 2.08 -9.19
C LEU A 226 -10.60 2.60 -10.00
N ILE A 227 -9.87 1.70 -10.66
CA ILE A 227 -8.64 2.06 -11.38
C ILE A 227 -8.95 2.69 -12.75
N ASP A 228 -9.84 2.08 -13.55
CA ASP A 228 -10.04 2.43 -14.95
C ASP A 228 -11.15 3.46 -15.14
N ASP A 229 -12.27 3.32 -14.42
CA ASP A 229 -13.44 4.17 -14.61
C ASP A 229 -13.41 5.39 -13.67
N GLU A 230 -13.21 5.17 -12.36
CA GLU A 230 -13.11 6.23 -11.34
C GLU A 230 -11.73 6.89 -11.34
N GLN A 231 -10.72 6.24 -11.91
CA GLN A 231 -9.36 6.76 -12.06
C GLN A 231 -8.76 7.25 -10.73
N VAL A 232 -8.90 6.47 -9.66
CA VAL A 232 -8.38 6.86 -8.34
C VAL A 232 -6.86 7.01 -8.35
N PHE A 233 -6.33 7.98 -7.61
CA PHE A 233 -4.90 8.25 -7.49
C PHE A 233 -4.18 7.14 -6.72
N ALA A 234 -4.76 6.70 -5.61
CA ALA A 234 -4.23 5.65 -4.75
C ALA A 234 -5.36 4.85 -4.12
N LEU A 235 -5.08 3.61 -3.73
CA LEU A 235 -5.96 2.82 -2.88
C LEU A 235 -5.54 2.95 -1.40
N ILE A 236 -6.54 2.98 -0.52
CA ILE A 236 -6.33 3.14 0.92
C ILE A 236 -7.11 2.09 1.70
N ALA A 237 -6.45 1.35 2.58
CA ALA A 237 -7.04 0.42 3.53
C ALA A 237 -8.10 -0.57 2.95
N PRO A 238 -7.89 -1.21 1.78
CA PRO A 238 -8.87 -2.12 1.23
C PRO A 238 -8.96 -3.44 2.01
N MET A 239 -10.15 -4.04 1.99
CA MET A 239 -10.47 -5.38 2.51
C MET A 239 -11.05 -6.22 1.35
N ALA A 240 -10.21 -6.85 0.56
CA ALA A 240 -10.62 -7.66 -0.60
C ALA A 240 -9.78 -8.95 -0.69
N PRO A 241 -9.94 -9.89 0.27
CA PRO A 241 -9.12 -11.10 0.31
C PRO A 241 -9.27 -12.00 -0.93
N ALA A 242 -10.42 -11.95 -1.60
CA ALA A 242 -10.68 -12.73 -2.82
C ALA A 242 -9.77 -12.36 -4.00
N LEU A 243 -9.15 -11.17 -4.01
CA LEU A 243 -8.19 -10.76 -5.06
C LEU A 243 -6.87 -11.53 -4.98
N GLY A 244 -6.44 -11.94 -3.78
CA GLY A 244 -5.18 -12.64 -3.59
C GLY A 244 -4.00 -11.91 -4.28
N SER A 245 -3.16 -12.67 -4.99
CA SER A 245 -2.01 -12.12 -5.75
C SER A 245 -2.40 -11.24 -6.96
N GLY A 246 -3.64 -11.33 -7.42
CA GLY A 246 -4.15 -10.52 -8.53
C GLY A 246 -4.14 -9.02 -8.21
N LEU A 247 -4.30 -8.65 -6.94
CA LEU A 247 -4.24 -7.25 -6.50
C LEU A 247 -2.88 -6.62 -6.82
N ALA A 248 -1.78 -7.24 -6.37
CA ALA A 248 -0.43 -6.74 -6.59
C ALA A 248 -0.12 -6.54 -8.08
N LEU A 249 -0.40 -7.56 -8.89
CA LEU A 249 -0.19 -7.51 -10.34
C LEU A 249 -0.96 -6.36 -11.00
N ARG A 250 -2.23 -6.18 -10.63
CA ARG A 250 -3.07 -5.12 -11.21
C ARG A 250 -2.58 -3.73 -10.83
N LEU A 251 -2.13 -3.54 -9.58
CA LEU A 251 -1.57 -2.27 -9.11
C LEU A 251 -0.26 -1.93 -9.81
N GLU A 252 0.63 -2.91 -10.02
CA GLU A 252 1.87 -2.72 -10.78
C GLU A 252 1.60 -2.30 -12.22
N GLN A 253 0.68 -2.99 -12.90
CA GLN A 253 0.29 -2.66 -14.28
C GLN A 253 -0.28 -1.24 -14.41
N ALA A 254 -1.04 -0.79 -13.41
CA ALA A 254 -1.68 0.53 -13.40
C ALA A 254 -0.81 1.63 -12.77
N GLY A 255 0.30 1.28 -12.13
CA GLY A 255 1.13 2.20 -11.36
C GLY A 255 0.37 2.87 -10.20
N VAL A 256 -0.61 2.17 -9.60
CA VAL A 256 -1.45 2.71 -8.52
C VAL A 256 -0.88 2.32 -7.16
N PRO A 257 -0.47 3.27 -6.31
CA PRO A 257 -0.03 2.98 -4.95
C PRO A 257 -1.20 2.51 -4.07
N LEU A 258 -0.90 1.59 -3.15
CA LEU A 258 -1.81 1.15 -2.11
C LEU A 258 -1.14 1.30 -0.74
N ILE A 259 -1.87 1.83 0.23
CA ILE A 259 -1.39 2.01 1.60
C ILE A 259 -2.31 1.26 2.56
N GLY A 260 -1.78 0.19 3.17
CA GLY A 260 -2.41 -0.62 4.19
C GLY A 260 -3.50 -1.55 3.67
N THR A 261 -3.16 -2.77 3.32
CA THR A 261 -4.21 -3.78 3.18
C THR A 261 -4.70 -4.20 4.56
N LEU A 262 -5.99 -4.28 4.73
CA LEU A 262 -6.59 -4.78 5.97
C LEU A 262 -7.03 -6.24 5.79
N SER A 263 -6.14 -7.05 5.20
CA SER A 263 -6.39 -8.48 5.04
C SER A 263 -6.17 -9.21 6.35
N LEU A 264 -7.26 -9.65 6.97
CA LEU A 264 -7.22 -10.40 8.23
C LEU A 264 -6.74 -11.84 8.03
N LEU A 265 -6.78 -12.37 6.81
CA LEU A 265 -6.67 -13.80 6.55
C LEU A 265 -5.50 -14.20 5.62
N GLY A 266 -4.77 -13.28 5.05
CA GLY A 266 -3.76 -13.65 4.07
C GLY A 266 -2.57 -12.71 3.97
N ALA A 267 -1.47 -13.21 3.40
CA ALA A 267 -0.34 -12.39 3.00
C ALA A 267 -0.66 -11.69 1.68
N VAL A 268 -0.55 -10.39 1.64
CA VAL A 268 -0.50 -9.67 0.37
C VAL A 268 0.86 -9.91 -0.28
N GLN A 269 0.86 -10.21 -1.56
CA GLN A 269 2.09 -10.41 -2.29
C GLN A 269 2.93 -9.13 -2.28
N ALA A 270 4.23 -9.26 -2.06
CA ALA A 270 5.13 -8.11 -2.09
C ALA A 270 5.06 -7.40 -3.45
N SER A 271 4.84 -6.11 -3.43
CA SER A 271 4.78 -5.25 -4.61
C SER A 271 5.47 -3.93 -4.32
N PRO A 272 6.16 -3.31 -5.28
CA PRO A 272 6.75 -1.99 -5.10
C PRO A 272 5.70 -0.90 -4.83
N HIS A 273 4.43 -1.15 -5.15
CA HIS A 273 3.33 -0.20 -4.99
C HIS A 273 2.49 -0.40 -3.72
N ILE A 274 2.74 -1.47 -2.93
CA ILE A 274 1.95 -1.78 -1.73
C ILE A 274 2.78 -1.49 -0.47
N PHE A 275 2.28 -0.60 0.38
CA PHE A 275 2.89 -0.24 1.67
C PHE A 275 2.01 -0.71 2.80
N GLU A 276 2.51 -1.63 3.62
CA GLU A 276 1.81 -2.22 4.74
C GLU A 276 2.27 -1.59 6.06
N PRO A 277 1.43 -0.77 6.72
CA PRO A 277 1.81 -0.18 8.01
C PRO A 277 1.94 -1.21 9.13
N LEU A 278 1.05 -2.22 9.15
CA LEU A 278 0.98 -3.24 10.20
C LEU A 278 1.59 -4.58 9.73
N PRO A 279 2.08 -5.40 10.67
CA PRO A 279 2.60 -6.72 10.34
C PRO A 279 1.49 -7.65 9.86
N GLY A 280 1.80 -8.44 8.84
CA GLY A 280 0.93 -9.49 8.35
C GLY A 280 0.83 -10.68 9.33
N LEU A 281 -0.01 -11.66 8.97
CA LEU A 281 -0.18 -12.88 9.77
C LEU A 281 1.14 -13.63 9.96
N ARG A 282 1.95 -13.72 8.91
CA ARG A 282 3.27 -14.37 8.95
C ARG A 282 4.18 -13.76 10.04
N GLU A 283 4.33 -12.46 10.08
CA GLU A 283 5.17 -11.75 11.03
C GLU A 283 4.66 -11.90 12.46
N GLN A 284 3.35 -11.86 12.64
CA GLN A 284 2.72 -12.08 13.94
C GLN A 284 2.98 -13.50 14.47
N LEU A 285 2.85 -14.52 13.63
CA LEU A 285 3.13 -15.92 14.02
C LEU A 285 4.62 -16.17 14.27
N ILE A 286 5.51 -15.55 13.52
CA ILE A 286 6.95 -15.61 13.77
C ILE A 286 7.30 -14.98 15.13
N ALA A 287 6.71 -13.85 15.49
CA ALA A 287 6.93 -13.23 16.80
C ALA A 287 6.49 -14.15 17.95
N LEU A 288 5.38 -14.89 17.79
CA LEU A 288 4.93 -15.91 18.73
C LEU A 288 5.91 -17.08 18.80
N ALA A 289 6.42 -17.54 17.67
CA ALA A 289 7.40 -18.63 17.61
C ALA A 289 8.71 -18.27 18.32
N ASP A 290 9.20 -17.04 18.10
CA ASP A 290 10.40 -16.51 18.77
C ASP A 290 10.21 -16.44 20.29
N TYR A 291 9.06 -15.91 20.72
CA TYR A 291 8.71 -15.90 22.13
C TYR A 291 8.62 -17.30 22.73
N ALA A 292 7.95 -18.21 22.06
CA ALA A 292 7.79 -19.59 22.52
C ALA A 292 9.14 -20.32 22.63
N THR A 293 10.01 -20.09 21.64
CA THR A 293 11.39 -20.61 21.63
C THR A 293 12.19 -20.12 22.83
N ALA A 294 12.12 -18.82 23.10
CA ALA A 294 12.92 -18.20 24.16
C ALA A 294 12.38 -18.48 25.57
N SER A 295 11.04 -18.61 25.73
CA SER A 295 10.41 -18.50 27.05
C SER A 295 9.69 -19.77 27.51
N LEU A 296 9.23 -20.65 26.61
CA LEU A 296 8.32 -21.74 26.98
C LEU A 296 8.91 -23.17 26.92
N ARG A 297 10.17 -23.33 26.52
CA ARG A 297 10.88 -24.62 26.40
C ARG A 297 10.09 -25.68 25.60
N VAL A 298 9.49 -25.27 24.47
CA VAL A 298 8.60 -26.13 23.66
C VAL A 298 9.27 -26.82 22.48
N LEU A 299 10.53 -26.52 22.16
CA LEU A 299 11.25 -26.97 20.96
C LEU A 299 11.24 -28.48 20.73
N GLN A 300 11.29 -29.27 21.80
CA GLN A 300 11.38 -30.74 21.75
C GLN A 300 9.99 -31.41 21.74
N GLY A 301 8.91 -30.66 21.96
CA GLY A 301 7.56 -31.20 22.03
C GLY A 301 6.87 -31.27 20.68
N PRO A 302 5.87 -32.13 20.51
CA PRO A 302 5.04 -32.13 19.32
C PRO A 302 4.33 -30.80 19.17
N THR A 303 4.44 -30.21 17.97
CA THR A 303 3.84 -28.94 17.63
C THR A 303 2.96 -29.08 16.40
N LEU A 304 1.76 -28.53 16.48
CA LEU A 304 0.83 -28.47 15.38
C LEU A 304 0.70 -27.05 14.84
N ILE A 305 0.66 -26.93 13.54
CA ILE A 305 0.16 -25.75 12.84
C ILE A 305 -1.20 -26.15 12.25
N ALA A 306 -2.28 -25.66 12.87
CA ALA A 306 -3.66 -25.90 12.45
C ALA A 306 -4.15 -24.70 11.66
N TYR A 307 -4.65 -24.92 10.45
CA TYR A 307 -5.15 -23.84 9.58
C TYR A 307 -6.52 -24.22 8.99
N LEU A 308 -7.40 -23.23 8.79
CA LEU A 308 -8.62 -23.44 8.02
C LEU A 308 -8.27 -23.70 6.56
N ASP A 309 -9.05 -24.58 5.89
CA ASP A 309 -8.79 -25.00 4.50
C ASP A 309 -8.98 -23.85 3.51
N ASP A 310 -7.96 -23.00 3.46
CA ASP A 310 -7.83 -21.82 2.61
C ASP A 310 -6.40 -21.76 2.05
N PRO A 311 -6.23 -21.53 0.75
CA PRO A 311 -4.90 -21.53 0.10
C PRO A 311 -3.89 -20.55 0.70
N ALA A 312 -4.34 -19.37 1.13
CA ALA A 312 -3.44 -18.35 1.70
C ALA A 312 -2.99 -18.75 3.12
N GLN A 313 -3.90 -19.34 3.90
CA GLN A 313 -3.57 -19.89 5.22
C GLN A 313 -2.65 -21.11 5.11
N ALA A 314 -2.91 -22.01 4.17
CA ALA A 314 -2.04 -23.15 3.89
C ALA A 314 -0.61 -22.71 3.55
N GLN A 315 -0.47 -21.69 2.70
CA GLN A 315 0.84 -21.11 2.35
C GLN A 315 1.52 -20.48 3.58
N THR A 316 0.78 -19.74 4.39
CA THR A 316 1.32 -19.13 5.63
C THR A 316 1.74 -20.21 6.64
N ALA A 317 0.95 -21.27 6.80
CA ALA A 317 1.26 -22.41 7.64
C ALA A 317 2.56 -23.12 7.20
N LYS A 318 2.74 -23.31 5.89
CA LYS A 318 3.98 -23.86 5.33
C LYS A 318 5.20 -23.01 5.65
N VAL A 319 5.11 -21.69 5.40
CA VAL A 319 6.20 -20.75 5.69
C VAL A 319 6.54 -20.72 7.19
N LEU A 320 5.52 -20.76 8.06
CA LEU A 320 5.72 -20.89 9.51
C LEU A 320 6.42 -22.20 9.86
N GLY A 321 5.99 -23.32 9.28
CA GLY A 321 6.62 -24.63 9.50
C GLY A 321 8.11 -24.64 9.11
N GLU A 322 8.46 -24.07 7.95
CA GLU A 322 9.83 -23.91 7.50
C GLU A 322 10.65 -23.04 8.48
N TYR A 323 10.02 -21.97 9.00
CA TYR A 323 10.64 -21.11 10.01
C TYR A 323 10.90 -21.87 11.32
N LEU A 324 9.93 -22.60 11.84
CA LEU A 324 10.07 -23.41 13.06
C LEU A 324 11.18 -24.45 12.92
N HIS A 325 11.23 -25.19 11.81
CA HIS A 325 12.29 -26.17 11.56
C HIS A 325 13.68 -25.53 11.54
N ARG A 326 13.85 -24.41 10.86
CA ARG A 326 15.13 -23.67 10.83
C ARG A 326 15.57 -23.19 12.22
N ASN A 327 14.61 -22.94 13.11
CA ASN A 327 14.87 -22.49 14.48
C ASN A 327 14.86 -23.65 15.52
N GLY A 328 15.04 -24.89 15.07
CA GLY A 328 15.31 -26.04 15.92
C GLY A 328 14.07 -26.79 16.46
N TRP A 329 12.86 -26.48 15.97
CA TRP A 329 11.67 -27.23 16.31
C TRP A 329 11.65 -28.55 15.55
N GLN A 330 11.61 -29.69 16.26
CA GLN A 330 11.85 -31.00 15.65
C GLN A 330 10.58 -31.71 15.19
N ASN A 331 9.48 -31.58 15.90
CA ASN A 331 8.24 -32.33 15.70
C ASN A 331 7.10 -31.40 15.28
N VAL A 332 7.21 -30.79 14.08
CA VAL A 332 6.20 -29.86 13.55
C VAL A 332 5.31 -30.58 12.55
N GLN A 333 4.01 -30.56 12.78
CA GLN A 333 2.98 -31.06 11.87
C GLN A 333 2.16 -29.89 11.35
N ILE A 334 1.81 -29.91 10.07
CA ILE A 334 0.95 -28.92 9.42
C ILE A 334 -0.31 -29.64 8.98
N GLN A 335 -1.48 -29.20 9.45
CA GLN A 335 -2.73 -29.88 9.20
C GLN A 335 -3.87 -28.89 8.97
N ALA A 336 -4.66 -29.13 7.93
CA ALA A 336 -5.95 -28.46 7.79
C ALA A 336 -6.89 -28.88 8.95
N TYR A 337 -7.57 -27.90 9.51
CA TYR A 337 -8.52 -28.08 10.60
C TYR A 337 -9.91 -27.61 10.16
N ASP A 338 -10.87 -28.52 10.24
CA ASP A 338 -12.28 -28.25 10.02
C ASP A 338 -13.00 -28.13 11.36
N PRO A 339 -13.49 -26.93 11.75
CA PRO A 339 -14.26 -26.77 13.00
C PRO A 339 -15.56 -27.57 13.05
N ALA A 340 -16.13 -27.93 11.89
CA ALA A 340 -17.33 -28.75 11.79
C ALA A 340 -17.04 -30.27 11.82
N GLY A 341 -15.78 -30.66 11.72
CA GLY A 341 -15.33 -32.04 11.70
C GLY A 341 -15.07 -32.62 13.11
N ASP A 342 -15.19 -33.95 13.23
CA ASP A 342 -14.98 -34.66 14.50
C ASP A 342 -13.49 -34.92 14.83
N ARG A 343 -12.57 -34.62 13.94
CA ARG A 343 -11.14 -34.90 14.10
C ARG A 343 -10.40 -33.77 14.81
N LEU A 344 -10.07 -34.02 16.07
CA LEU A 344 -9.21 -33.11 16.84
C LEU A 344 -7.74 -33.53 16.72
N PRO A 345 -6.84 -32.55 16.57
CA PRO A 345 -5.39 -32.80 16.54
C PRO A 345 -4.86 -33.05 17.96
N LEU A 346 -4.91 -34.29 18.42
CA LEU A 346 -4.50 -34.68 19.77
C LEU A 346 -2.99 -34.94 19.86
N GLY A 347 -2.43 -34.78 21.07
CA GLY A 347 -1.04 -35.12 21.37
C GLY A 347 -0.03 -33.98 21.20
N SER A 348 -0.47 -32.78 20.81
CA SER A 348 0.41 -31.62 20.66
C SER A 348 0.67 -30.95 22.01
N ARG A 349 1.92 -30.48 22.20
CA ARG A 349 2.32 -29.63 23.34
C ARG A 349 2.07 -28.15 23.06
N SER A 350 2.14 -27.76 21.79
CA SER A 350 1.86 -26.42 21.30
C SER A 350 1.08 -26.47 19.99
N VAL A 351 0.19 -25.50 19.79
CA VAL A 351 -0.64 -25.36 18.60
C VAL A 351 -0.58 -23.92 18.12
N PHE A 352 -0.12 -23.72 16.90
CA PHE A 352 -0.29 -22.46 16.16
C PHE A 352 -1.57 -22.55 15.35
N TYR A 353 -2.47 -21.62 15.56
CA TYR A 353 -3.76 -21.60 14.89
C TYR A 353 -3.86 -20.46 13.89
N LEU A 354 -4.29 -20.78 12.68
CA LEU A 354 -4.56 -19.84 11.58
C LEU A 354 -6.03 -20.01 11.19
N GLY A 355 -6.88 -19.02 11.50
CA GLY A 355 -8.28 -19.11 11.18
C GLY A 355 -9.16 -18.12 11.93
N SER A 356 -10.47 -18.38 11.95
CA SER A 356 -11.45 -17.53 12.64
C SER A 356 -11.49 -17.76 14.15
N GLY A 357 -11.99 -16.78 14.89
CA GLY A 357 -12.16 -16.86 16.35
C GLY A 357 -13.07 -18.01 16.76
N GLY A 358 -14.20 -18.23 16.09
CA GLY A 358 -15.11 -19.34 16.37
C GLY A 358 -14.43 -20.71 16.19
N GLY A 359 -13.59 -20.88 15.17
CA GLY A 359 -12.80 -22.10 14.99
C GLY A 359 -11.74 -22.27 16.09
N PHE A 360 -11.15 -21.18 16.57
CA PHE A 360 -10.18 -21.20 17.67
C PHE A 360 -10.79 -21.65 18.99
N SER A 361 -11.92 -21.06 19.36
CA SER A 361 -12.64 -21.43 20.58
C SER A 361 -13.18 -22.87 20.54
N HIS A 362 -13.66 -23.31 19.37
CA HIS A 362 -14.08 -24.69 19.14
C HIS A 362 -12.91 -25.69 19.31
N LEU A 363 -11.74 -25.39 18.71
CA LEU A 363 -10.51 -26.19 18.87
C LEU A 363 -10.11 -26.29 20.35
N ALA A 364 -10.06 -25.18 21.07
CA ALA A 364 -9.70 -25.15 22.48
C ALA A 364 -10.68 -25.98 23.32
N ALA A 365 -12.00 -25.81 23.12
CA ALA A 365 -13.01 -26.58 23.82
C ALA A 365 -12.92 -28.11 23.55
N GLY A 366 -12.64 -28.47 22.30
CA GLY A 366 -12.42 -29.88 21.91
C GLY A 366 -11.19 -30.48 22.58
N LEU A 367 -10.05 -29.77 22.57
CA LEU A 367 -8.83 -30.22 23.24
C LEU A 367 -9.03 -30.40 24.76
N GLN A 368 -9.71 -29.47 25.43
CA GLN A 368 -10.01 -29.60 26.86
C GLN A 368 -10.91 -30.79 27.16
N ARG A 369 -11.95 -31.03 26.35
CA ARG A 369 -12.81 -32.24 26.50
C ARG A 369 -12.01 -33.54 26.36
N ALA A 370 -10.96 -33.53 25.54
CA ALA A 370 -10.02 -34.64 25.39
C ALA A 370 -8.93 -34.70 26.48
N GLY A 371 -9.01 -33.87 27.52
CA GLY A 371 -8.05 -33.79 28.62
C GLY A 371 -6.72 -33.18 28.25
N GLN A 372 -6.64 -32.38 27.16
CA GLN A 372 -5.42 -31.76 26.69
C GLN A 372 -5.51 -30.25 26.76
N VAL A 373 -4.46 -29.61 27.26
CA VAL A 373 -4.35 -28.15 27.37
C VAL A 373 -2.96 -27.70 26.89
N PRO A 374 -2.66 -27.80 25.57
CA PRO A 374 -1.42 -27.33 25.00
C PRO A 374 -1.30 -25.79 25.13
N TYR A 375 -0.12 -25.24 24.79
CA TYR A 375 0.00 -23.83 24.51
C TYR A 375 -0.65 -23.51 23.17
N LEU A 376 -1.49 -22.45 23.13
CA LEU A 376 -2.17 -22.00 21.94
C LEU A 376 -1.58 -20.65 21.50
N PHE A 377 -1.29 -20.53 20.22
CA PHE A 377 -0.70 -19.34 19.59
C PHE A 377 -1.56 -18.89 18.41
N ALA A 378 -1.99 -17.63 18.39
CA ALA A 378 -2.77 -17.07 17.30
C ALA A 378 -2.52 -15.56 17.13
N ALA A 379 -2.83 -15.00 15.95
CA ALA A 379 -2.85 -13.56 15.76
C ALA A 379 -4.12 -12.96 16.37
N SER A 380 -3.97 -11.87 17.13
CA SER A 380 -5.11 -11.20 17.79
C SER A 380 -6.16 -10.72 16.79
N SER A 381 -5.75 -10.31 15.59
CA SER A 381 -6.65 -9.89 14.52
C SER A 381 -7.64 -10.99 14.08
N GLN A 382 -7.30 -12.24 14.31
CA GLN A 382 -8.14 -13.38 13.90
C GLN A 382 -9.06 -13.91 15.01
N VAL A 383 -8.62 -13.82 16.28
CA VAL A 383 -9.28 -14.57 17.37
C VAL A 383 -9.72 -13.74 18.57
N ALA A 384 -9.33 -12.46 18.66
CA ALA A 384 -9.57 -11.65 19.87
C ALA A 384 -11.07 -11.48 20.20
N GLY A 385 -11.94 -11.45 19.19
CA GLY A 385 -13.39 -11.31 19.39
C GLY A 385 -14.04 -12.51 20.11
N ASP A 386 -13.51 -13.71 19.92
CA ASP A 386 -14.06 -14.96 20.48
C ASP A 386 -13.21 -15.54 21.64
N LEU A 387 -12.21 -14.78 22.08
CA LEU A 387 -11.25 -15.26 23.08
C LEU A 387 -11.92 -15.62 24.42
N LEU A 388 -12.96 -14.90 24.80
CA LEU A 388 -13.71 -15.15 26.04
C LEU A 388 -14.54 -16.46 25.99
N GLN A 389 -14.69 -17.07 24.82
CA GLN A 389 -15.32 -18.39 24.66
C GLN A 389 -14.32 -19.54 24.84
N VAL A 390 -13.01 -19.23 24.95
CA VAL A 390 -11.97 -20.23 25.21
C VAL A 390 -12.12 -20.73 26.66
N PRO A 391 -12.09 -22.06 26.91
CA PRO A 391 -12.25 -22.60 28.25
C PRO A 391 -11.17 -22.13 29.23
N GLU A 392 -11.55 -21.94 30.50
CA GLU A 392 -10.66 -21.43 31.57
C GLU A 392 -9.40 -22.28 31.79
N GLY A 393 -9.43 -23.57 31.48
CA GLY A 393 -8.26 -24.45 31.53
C GLY A 393 -7.07 -23.97 30.69
N PHE A 394 -7.32 -23.12 29.73
CA PHE A 394 -6.28 -22.46 28.91
C PHE A 394 -5.78 -21.12 29.47
N SER A 395 -6.22 -20.71 30.66
CA SER A 395 -5.73 -19.49 31.31
C SER A 395 -4.20 -19.48 31.35
N ARG A 396 -3.59 -18.39 30.86
CA ARG A 396 -2.13 -18.23 30.72
C ARG A 396 -1.45 -19.25 29.81
N ARG A 397 -2.21 -19.97 28.99
CA ARG A 397 -1.72 -20.88 27.95
C ARG A 397 -2.07 -20.41 26.53
N VAL A 398 -2.86 -19.35 26.40
CA VAL A 398 -3.13 -18.67 25.14
C VAL A 398 -2.18 -17.50 25.01
N PHE A 399 -1.49 -17.45 23.89
CA PHE A 399 -0.57 -16.36 23.52
C PHE A 399 -1.01 -15.76 22.20
N LEU A 400 -1.23 -14.44 22.22
CA LEU A 400 -1.70 -13.70 21.07
C LEU A 400 -0.63 -12.71 20.61
N ALA A 401 -0.42 -12.63 19.30
CA ALA A 401 0.37 -11.57 18.71
C ALA A 401 -0.50 -10.33 18.49
N TYR A 402 -0.06 -9.20 19.00
CA TYR A 402 -0.67 -7.89 18.81
C TYR A 402 0.27 -6.97 18.04
N PRO A 403 -0.14 -6.39 16.89
CA PRO A 403 0.70 -5.45 16.15
C PRO A 403 1.01 -4.18 16.94
N PHE A 404 0.15 -3.82 17.88
CA PHE A 404 0.29 -2.71 18.82
C PHE A 404 -0.56 -3.00 20.08
N VAL A 405 -0.22 -2.32 21.18
CA VAL A 405 -0.95 -2.39 22.44
C VAL A 405 -1.19 -0.97 22.99
N PRO A 406 -2.12 -0.77 23.94
CA PRO A 406 -2.42 0.56 24.48
C PRO A 406 -1.22 1.32 25.08
N SER A 407 -0.14 0.63 25.48
CA SER A 407 1.09 1.27 25.95
C SER A 407 1.91 1.94 24.85
N ASP A 408 1.67 1.61 23.58
CA ASP A 408 2.30 2.31 22.43
C ASP A 408 1.62 3.66 22.15
N TRP A 409 0.41 3.87 22.69
CA TRP A 409 -0.39 5.02 22.36
C TRP A 409 0.11 6.29 23.07
N THR A 410 0.43 7.29 22.28
CA THR A 410 0.65 8.64 22.81
C THR A 410 -0.67 9.27 23.28
N GLN A 411 -0.59 10.29 24.12
CA GLN A 411 -1.79 11.02 24.53
C GLN A 411 -2.53 11.64 23.32
N ALA A 412 -1.78 12.21 22.37
CA ALA A 412 -2.36 12.82 21.17
C ALA A 412 -3.03 11.78 20.26
N GLY A 413 -2.39 10.63 20.03
CA GLY A 413 -2.96 9.54 19.24
C GLY A 413 -4.24 8.99 19.87
N ARG A 414 -4.23 8.76 21.18
CA ARG A 414 -5.42 8.31 21.93
C ARG A 414 -6.58 9.29 21.80
N MET A 415 -6.32 10.57 22.00
CA MET A 415 -7.34 11.61 21.85
C MET A 415 -7.90 11.65 20.43
N ALA A 416 -7.04 11.59 19.42
CA ALA A 416 -7.46 11.62 18.03
C ALA A 416 -8.35 10.42 17.67
N LEU A 417 -7.99 9.20 18.12
CA LEU A 417 -8.81 8.00 17.90
C LEU A 417 -10.13 8.07 18.67
N THR A 418 -10.13 8.59 19.91
CA THR A 418 -11.35 8.76 20.70
C THR A 418 -12.33 9.71 20.02
N LEU A 419 -11.86 10.90 19.60
CA LEU A 419 -12.69 11.85 18.87
C LEU A 419 -13.24 11.27 17.56
N LEU A 420 -12.41 10.53 16.82
CA LEU A 420 -12.84 9.86 15.61
C LEU A 420 -13.96 8.85 15.88
N ARG A 421 -13.81 8.04 16.94
CA ARG A 421 -14.83 7.07 17.37
C ARG A 421 -16.15 7.75 17.75
N GLU A 422 -16.07 8.81 18.55
CA GLU A 422 -17.24 9.57 18.97
C GLU A 422 -17.99 10.18 17.78
N HIS A 423 -17.28 10.81 16.84
CA HIS A 423 -17.90 11.42 15.67
C HIS A 423 -18.49 10.39 14.69
N GLN A 424 -17.91 9.18 14.63
CA GLN A 424 -18.36 8.12 13.72
C GLN A 424 -19.26 7.09 14.40
N GLY A 425 -19.58 7.23 15.70
CA GLY A 425 -20.39 6.28 16.44
C GLY A 425 -19.72 4.90 16.61
N LEU A 426 -18.39 4.84 16.62
CA LEU A 426 -17.64 3.60 16.71
C LEU A 426 -17.33 3.22 18.17
N GLY A 427 -17.51 1.93 18.48
CA GLY A 427 -17.03 1.33 19.72
C GLY A 427 -15.55 0.98 19.69
N ALA A 428 -15.12 0.18 20.68
CA ALA A 428 -13.75 -0.34 20.76
C ALA A 428 -13.53 -1.64 19.97
N GLN A 429 -14.61 -2.25 19.46
CA GLN A 429 -14.51 -3.46 18.62
C GLN A 429 -13.67 -3.17 17.37
N HIS A 430 -13.05 -4.21 16.82
CA HIS A 430 -12.22 -4.11 15.61
C HIS A 430 -11.08 -3.08 15.71
N ALA A 431 -10.50 -2.88 16.91
CA ALA A 431 -9.46 -1.86 17.15
C ALA A 431 -8.28 -1.97 16.18
N VAL A 432 -7.88 -3.19 15.78
CA VAL A 432 -6.78 -3.40 14.83
C VAL A 432 -7.13 -2.82 13.46
N LEU A 433 -8.36 -3.00 12.99
CA LEU A 433 -8.84 -2.42 11.72
C LEU A 433 -8.93 -0.90 11.80
N GLN A 434 -9.47 -0.37 12.90
CA GLN A 434 -9.58 1.07 13.10
C GLN A 434 -8.21 1.74 13.10
N VAL A 435 -7.25 1.21 13.87
CA VAL A 435 -5.88 1.76 13.94
C VAL A 435 -5.15 1.57 12.62
N GLY A 436 -5.33 0.42 11.94
CA GLY A 436 -4.73 0.15 10.63
C GLY A 436 -5.21 1.15 9.57
N ALA A 437 -6.52 1.37 9.46
CA ALA A 437 -7.10 2.33 8.53
C ALA A 437 -6.66 3.77 8.85
N TYR A 438 -6.66 4.13 10.13
CA TYR A 438 -6.21 5.45 10.58
C TYR A 438 -4.72 5.68 10.30
N ALA A 439 -3.86 4.71 10.59
CA ALA A 439 -2.43 4.76 10.29
C ALA A 439 -2.17 4.90 8.78
N SER A 440 -2.94 4.19 7.95
CA SER A 440 -2.86 4.29 6.49
C SER A 440 -3.18 5.71 6.00
N MET A 441 -4.21 6.36 6.59
CA MET A 441 -4.53 7.75 6.26
C MET A 441 -3.47 8.74 6.73
N LEU A 442 -2.83 8.51 7.89
CA LEU A 442 -1.71 9.33 8.36
C LEU A 442 -0.49 9.21 7.43
N LEU A 443 -0.17 7.99 7.00
CA LEU A 443 0.92 7.72 6.06
C LEU A 443 0.67 8.36 4.69
N LEU A 444 -0.55 8.24 4.16
CA LEU A 444 -0.95 8.95 2.94
C LEU A 444 -0.76 10.46 3.10
N GLY A 445 -1.28 11.02 4.19
CA GLY A 445 -1.19 12.45 4.46
C GLY A 445 0.24 12.95 4.53
N GLU A 446 1.12 12.23 5.24
CA GLU A 446 2.54 12.57 5.35
C GLU A 446 3.26 12.37 4.00
N GLY A 447 3.04 11.23 3.33
CA GLY A 447 3.61 10.97 2.01
C GLY A 447 3.24 12.04 0.99
N MET A 448 1.98 12.46 0.95
CA MET A 448 1.53 13.54 0.06
C MET A 448 2.11 14.91 0.42
N LYS A 449 2.28 15.22 1.72
CA LYS A 449 2.97 16.45 2.15
C LYS A 449 4.42 16.48 1.67
N GLN A 450 5.14 15.38 1.81
CA GLN A 450 6.53 15.26 1.34
C GLN A 450 6.64 15.23 -0.19
N ALA A 451 5.67 14.63 -0.90
CA ALA A 451 5.59 14.67 -2.35
C ALA A 451 5.41 16.09 -2.91
N GLY A 452 4.87 17.02 -2.10
CA GLY A 452 4.75 18.43 -2.44
C GLY A 452 3.56 18.77 -3.35
N ARG A 453 3.50 20.03 -3.79
CA ARG A 453 2.40 20.51 -4.65
C ARG A 453 2.36 19.82 -6.02
N ASP A 454 3.53 19.50 -6.56
CA ASP A 454 3.66 18.77 -7.83
C ASP A 454 3.75 17.27 -7.58
N ALA A 455 2.87 16.74 -6.71
CA ALA A 455 2.80 15.34 -6.37
C ALA A 455 2.51 14.48 -7.61
N SER A 456 3.08 13.29 -7.61
CA SER A 456 2.76 12.19 -8.52
C SER A 456 2.73 10.88 -7.73
N ARG A 457 2.21 9.81 -8.34
CA ARG A 457 2.25 8.48 -7.72
C ARG A 457 3.68 8.04 -7.41
N GLU A 458 4.63 8.35 -8.29
CA GLU A 458 6.05 8.06 -8.09
C GLU A 458 6.63 8.84 -6.90
N LYS A 459 6.29 10.13 -6.78
CA LYS A 459 6.72 10.95 -5.64
C LYS A 459 6.10 10.48 -4.33
N LEU A 460 4.83 10.04 -4.36
CA LEU A 460 4.20 9.43 -3.19
C LEU A 460 4.94 8.15 -2.76
N VAL A 461 5.25 7.27 -3.71
CA VAL A 461 6.02 6.04 -3.45
C VAL A 461 7.39 6.39 -2.87
N ALA A 462 8.13 7.32 -3.48
CA ALA A 462 9.44 7.76 -3.00
C ALA A 462 9.36 8.42 -1.62
N ALA A 463 8.34 9.22 -1.35
CA ALA A 463 8.11 9.85 -0.05
C ALA A 463 7.83 8.79 1.03
N LEU A 464 6.98 7.79 0.73
CA LEU A 464 6.71 6.68 1.65
C LEU A 464 7.97 5.84 1.91
N GLU A 465 8.78 5.55 0.88
CA GLU A 465 10.09 4.88 1.04
C GLU A 465 11.06 5.66 1.94
N GLY A 466 10.95 6.98 1.93
CA GLY A 466 11.75 7.86 2.78
C GLY A 466 11.27 7.98 4.23
N LEU A 467 10.13 7.39 4.59
CA LEU A 467 9.61 7.47 5.96
C LEU A 467 10.38 6.54 6.90
N HIS A 468 11.07 7.13 7.86
CA HIS A 468 11.76 6.42 8.93
C HIS A 468 11.24 6.88 10.28
N ASP A 469 11.01 5.92 11.18
CA ASP A 469 10.54 6.14 12.55
C ASP A 469 9.29 7.04 12.65
N PHE A 470 8.38 6.89 11.67
CA PHE A 470 7.15 7.67 11.62
C PHE A 470 6.25 7.30 12.80
N ASP A 471 5.86 8.32 13.56
CA ASP A 471 5.00 8.18 14.74
C ASP A 471 3.53 8.39 14.37
N THR A 472 2.74 7.32 14.39
CA THR A 472 1.28 7.39 14.22
C THR A 472 0.55 7.81 15.49
N GLY A 473 1.23 7.79 16.62
CA GLY A 473 0.66 7.96 17.94
C GLY A 473 -0.16 6.77 18.48
N LEU A 474 -0.31 5.70 17.68
CA LEU A 474 -1.15 4.54 18.02
C LEU A 474 -0.46 3.18 17.80
N THR A 475 0.73 3.19 17.22
CA THR A 475 1.51 1.99 16.91
C THR A 475 2.96 2.19 17.31
N PRO A 476 3.78 1.15 17.38
CA PRO A 476 5.22 1.32 17.30
C PRO A 476 5.60 2.14 16.06
N ARG A 477 6.79 2.72 16.05
CA ARG A 477 7.24 3.59 14.95
C ARG A 477 7.36 2.82 13.63
N ILE A 478 6.78 3.38 12.58
CA ILE A 478 6.72 2.78 11.24
C ILE A 478 7.92 3.26 10.42
N SER A 479 8.59 2.32 9.74
CA SER A 479 9.68 2.66 8.82
C SER A 479 9.56 1.84 7.54
N PHE A 480 9.63 2.53 6.41
CA PHE A 480 9.75 1.92 5.10
C PHE A 480 11.16 2.13 4.51
N GLY A 481 11.39 1.70 3.28
CA GLY A 481 12.65 1.91 2.57
C GLY A 481 12.60 1.33 1.15
N PRO A 482 13.61 1.57 0.33
CA PRO A 482 13.74 0.90 -0.96
C PRO A 482 13.69 -0.62 -0.77
N GLY A 483 12.70 -1.28 -1.39
CA GLY A 483 12.45 -2.72 -1.23
C GLY A 483 11.83 -3.15 0.11
N ARG A 484 11.70 -2.25 1.09
CA ARG A 484 11.03 -2.50 2.37
C ARG A 484 9.64 -1.87 2.37
N ARG A 485 8.61 -2.69 2.15
CA ARG A 485 7.20 -2.29 2.06
C ARG A 485 6.40 -2.57 3.33
N LEU A 486 6.98 -3.28 4.28
CA LEU A 486 6.37 -3.60 5.56
C LEU A 486 6.92 -2.63 6.62
N GLY A 487 6.04 -1.81 7.19
CA GLY A 487 6.37 -0.76 8.15
C GLY A 487 6.73 -1.32 9.53
N LEU A 488 5.86 -2.21 10.04
CA LEU A 488 6.10 -2.98 11.25
C LEU A 488 6.33 -4.45 10.90
N SER A 489 7.45 -5.03 11.32
CA SER A 489 7.82 -6.41 11.00
C SER A 489 7.74 -7.36 12.20
N GLY A 490 7.18 -6.94 13.32
CA GLY A 490 7.07 -7.74 14.54
C GLY A 490 5.73 -7.55 15.24
N ALA A 491 5.62 -8.11 16.43
CA ALA A 491 4.44 -7.96 17.26
C ALA A 491 4.79 -8.01 18.76
N HIS A 492 3.90 -7.50 19.59
CA HIS A 492 3.86 -7.79 21.01
C HIS A 492 3.29 -9.19 21.24
N VAL A 493 3.71 -9.86 22.30
CA VAL A 493 3.08 -11.10 22.74
C VAL A 493 2.33 -10.86 24.04
N VAL A 494 1.06 -11.22 24.02
CA VAL A 494 0.13 -11.05 25.14
C VAL A 494 -0.44 -12.40 25.52
N THR A 495 -0.50 -12.70 26.80
CA THR A 495 -1.26 -13.85 27.34
C THR A 495 -2.53 -13.37 28.03
N VAL A 496 -3.49 -14.25 28.23
CA VAL A 496 -4.76 -13.93 28.87
C VAL A 496 -4.98 -14.77 30.11
N ASP A 497 -5.43 -14.13 31.17
CA ASP A 497 -6.04 -14.74 32.33
C ASP A 497 -7.55 -14.80 32.08
N LEU A 498 -8.05 -15.99 31.73
CA LEU A 498 -9.43 -16.16 31.27
C LEU A 498 -10.46 -15.95 32.40
N PRO A 499 -10.26 -16.48 33.63
CA PRO A 499 -11.15 -16.17 34.73
C PRO A 499 -11.31 -14.69 35.04
N ASP A 500 -10.18 -13.98 35.10
CA ASP A 500 -10.16 -12.56 35.41
C ASP A 500 -10.38 -11.65 34.18
N GLN A 501 -10.43 -12.21 32.97
CA GLN A 501 -10.51 -11.51 31.69
C GLN A 501 -9.41 -10.45 31.53
N ARG A 502 -8.21 -10.74 32.02
CA ARG A 502 -7.07 -9.82 32.02
C ARG A 502 -6.01 -10.23 31.00
N PHE A 503 -5.52 -9.24 30.28
CA PHE A 503 -4.44 -9.39 29.32
C PHE A 503 -3.10 -8.96 29.95
N TYR A 504 -2.07 -9.78 29.77
CA TYR A 504 -0.72 -9.51 30.27
C TYR A 504 0.26 -9.45 29.10
N LEU A 505 0.96 -8.35 28.96
CA LEU A 505 2.07 -8.22 28.02
C LEU A 505 3.23 -9.09 28.54
N VAL A 506 3.61 -10.13 27.79
CA VAL A 506 4.69 -11.05 28.16
C VAL A 506 5.95 -10.85 27.32
N ALA A 507 5.83 -10.25 26.13
CA ALA A 507 6.96 -9.76 25.37
C ALA A 507 6.59 -8.44 24.66
N PRO A 508 7.45 -7.40 24.77
CA PRO A 508 7.24 -6.15 24.04
C PRO A 508 7.47 -6.37 22.54
N TYR A 509 7.02 -5.38 21.74
CA TYR A 509 7.29 -5.36 20.30
C TYR A 509 8.77 -5.56 20.00
N LYS A 510 9.06 -6.50 19.12
CA LYS A 510 10.39 -6.74 18.60
C LYS A 510 10.31 -6.91 17.08
N PRO A 511 11.01 -6.10 16.29
CA PRO A 511 11.05 -6.30 14.85
C PRO A 511 11.73 -7.65 14.53
N ILE A 512 11.17 -8.36 13.55
CA ILE A 512 11.77 -9.56 13.01
C ILE A 512 12.89 -9.11 12.07
N VAL A 513 14.10 -9.56 12.37
CA VAL A 513 15.24 -9.38 11.47
C VAL A 513 15.04 -10.35 10.30
N ALA A 514 14.80 -9.81 9.10
CA ALA A 514 14.78 -10.65 7.92
C ALA A 514 16.16 -11.37 7.83
N SER A 515 16.15 -12.69 7.89
CA SER A 515 17.34 -13.45 7.52
C SER A 515 17.62 -13.17 6.04
N PRO A 516 18.87 -12.86 5.68
CA PRO A 516 19.25 -12.53 4.31
C PRO A 516 18.93 -13.62 3.29
#